data_e67bafbae4499b781357464f3994e5b8
#
_entry.id   e67bafbae4499b781357464f3994e5b8
#
_cell.length_a   1.000
_cell.length_b   1.000
_cell.length_c   1.000
_cell.angle_alpha   90.00
_cell.angle_beta   90.00
_cell.angle_gamma   90.00
#
_symmetry.space_group_name_H-M   'P 1'
#
loop_
_entity.id
_entity.type
_entity.pdbx_description
1 polymer ?
#
loop_
_entity_poly.entity_id
_entity_poly.type
_entity_poly.pdbx_seq_one_letter_code
_entity_poly.pdbx_strand_id
1 'polypeptide(L)'
;MFAAIRRWFAERTEWKIDHDTDPAAVAATLRAAGVERFVFCSYAHKPGMARDLNAWLAQTARDLGRYGVPLATVHLDDPDPAGDLAVAFDDGCIGLKIHEGVQLLAVDDPRFDPAFALIAEREGFVLVHVGHVPWQDNTDGGPARVARVLARHPRLRIVVAHFGVPDWADYAAMMPRHGNLFLDTTMAFTPGSPLLAGADRAFVESIGDAIVFGTDYPNVPYAYGSDMRGLEALAVQPATLRKIAGENARRLSPVLAGGA
;
A
#
# COMPACT_ATOMS: atom_id res chain seq x y z
N MET A 1 -15.11 -12.80 4.52
CA MET A 1 -14.57 -11.73 3.66
C MET A 1 -13.59 -12.29 2.62
N PHE A 2 -12.47 -12.88 2.97
CA PHE A 2 -11.45 -13.38 2.02
C PHE A 2 -11.97 -14.41 1.01
N ALA A 3 -12.81 -15.35 1.42
CA ALA A 3 -13.43 -16.31 0.49
C ALA A 3 -14.31 -15.65 -0.60
N ALA A 4 -14.93 -14.53 -0.30
CA ALA A 4 -15.71 -13.77 -1.27
C ALA A 4 -14.78 -13.03 -2.26
N ILE A 5 -13.71 -12.45 -1.78
CA ILE A 5 -12.70 -11.78 -2.61
C ILE A 5 -12.07 -12.80 -3.58
N ARG A 6 -11.67 -13.98 -3.09
CA ARG A 6 -11.08 -15.04 -3.93
C ARG A 6 -12.03 -15.53 -5.00
N ARG A 7 -13.30 -15.78 -4.67
CA ARG A 7 -14.30 -16.14 -5.68
C ARG A 7 -14.46 -15.06 -6.73
N TRP A 8 -14.52 -13.80 -6.30
CA TRP A 8 -14.65 -12.66 -7.18
C TRP A 8 -13.49 -12.56 -8.18
N PHE A 9 -12.25 -12.77 -7.71
CA PHE A 9 -11.06 -12.83 -8.57
C PHE A 9 -11.10 -14.04 -9.51
N ALA A 10 -11.42 -15.23 -9.01
CA ALA A 10 -11.48 -16.46 -9.81
C ALA A 10 -12.54 -16.40 -10.92
N GLU A 11 -13.61 -15.62 -10.73
CA GLU A 11 -14.67 -15.42 -11.72
C GLU A 11 -14.30 -14.39 -12.81
N ARG A 12 -13.35 -13.50 -12.55
CA ARG A 12 -13.06 -12.32 -13.40
C ARG A 12 -11.63 -12.26 -13.91
N THR A 13 -10.76 -13.09 -13.39
CA THR A 13 -9.35 -13.16 -13.76
C THR A 13 -8.90 -14.61 -13.83
N GLU A 14 -7.78 -14.88 -14.49
CA GLU A 14 -7.12 -16.19 -14.46
C GLU A 14 -6.29 -16.44 -13.18
N TRP A 15 -6.39 -15.53 -12.21
CA TRP A 15 -5.60 -15.57 -10.99
C TRP A 15 -6.12 -16.62 -10.02
N LYS A 16 -5.28 -17.60 -9.75
CA LYS A 16 -5.51 -18.58 -8.68
C LYS A 16 -4.78 -18.12 -7.42
N ILE A 17 -5.54 -17.63 -6.45
CA ILE A 17 -5.01 -17.19 -5.17
C ILE A 17 -5.27 -18.31 -4.15
N ASP A 18 -4.25 -19.14 -3.91
CA ASP A 18 -4.35 -20.35 -3.07
C ASP A 18 -3.63 -20.21 -1.71
N HIS A 19 -3.03 -19.05 -1.44
CA HIS A 19 -2.32 -18.82 -0.16
C HIS A 19 -3.28 -18.81 1.02
N ASP A 20 -2.78 -19.21 2.20
CA ASP A 20 -3.53 -19.07 3.44
C ASP A 20 -3.79 -17.58 3.73
N THR A 21 -4.97 -17.28 4.27
CA THR A 21 -5.38 -15.92 4.66
C THR A 21 -5.54 -15.75 6.16
N ASP A 22 -5.25 -16.79 6.93
CA ASP A 22 -5.15 -16.65 8.39
C ASP A 22 -3.97 -15.73 8.74
N PRO A 23 -4.20 -14.66 9.52
CA PRO A 23 -3.14 -13.69 9.83
C PRO A 23 -1.89 -14.32 10.47
N ALA A 24 -2.04 -15.35 11.31
CA ALA A 24 -0.90 -16.01 11.95
C ALA A 24 -0.11 -16.84 10.94
N ALA A 25 -0.79 -17.53 10.01
CA ALA A 25 -0.12 -18.29 8.94
C ALA A 25 0.61 -17.36 7.97
N VAL A 26 0.00 -16.22 7.60
CA VAL A 26 0.64 -15.18 6.79
C VAL A 26 1.88 -14.66 7.50
N ALA A 27 1.77 -14.27 8.78
CA ALA A 27 2.90 -13.78 9.56
C ALA A 27 4.02 -14.82 9.68
N ALA A 28 3.69 -16.11 9.84
CA ALA A 28 4.68 -17.18 9.88
C ALA A 28 5.47 -17.29 8.56
N THR A 29 4.77 -17.18 7.43
CA THR A 29 5.40 -17.18 6.09
C THR A 29 6.36 -15.98 5.92
N LEU A 30 5.92 -14.77 6.29
CA LEU A 30 6.73 -13.56 6.18
C LEU A 30 7.98 -13.65 7.09
N ARG A 31 7.81 -14.11 8.32
CA ARG A 31 8.93 -14.30 9.27
C ARG A 31 9.93 -15.33 8.79
N ALA A 32 9.46 -16.44 8.24
CA ALA A 32 10.34 -17.47 7.66
C ALA A 32 11.18 -16.92 6.50
N ALA A 33 10.68 -15.91 5.80
CA ALA A 33 11.39 -15.18 4.75
C ALA A 33 12.27 -14.03 5.27
N GLY A 34 12.41 -13.85 6.59
CA GLY A 34 13.28 -12.83 7.20
C GLY A 34 12.64 -11.44 7.34
N VAL A 35 11.32 -11.33 7.18
CA VAL A 35 10.62 -10.05 7.40
C VAL A 35 10.55 -9.76 8.89
N GLU A 36 11.13 -8.63 9.30
CA GLU A 36 11.14 -8.19 10.70
C GLU A 36 9.81 -7.58 11.15
N ARG A 37 9.20 -6.78 10.26
CA ARG A 37 7.89 -6.14 10.46
C ARG A 37 7.20 -5.96 9.12
N PHE A 38 5.88 -5.98 9.13
CA PHE A 38 5.10 -5.74 7.93
C PHE A 38 3.86 -4.88 8.23
N VAL A 39 3.52 -4.05 7.27
CA VAL A 39 2.27 -3.31 7.26
C VAL A 39 1.19 -4.17 6.62
N PHE A 40 0.00 -4.22 7.22
CA PHE A 40 -1.14 -4.93 6.66
C PHE A 40 -2.40 -4.06 6.71
N CYS A 41 -3.32 -4.31 5.81
CA CYS A 41 -4.49 -3.48 5.62
C CYS A 41 -5.68 -4.26 5.05
N SER A 42 -6.83 -3.63 5.12
CA SER A 42 -8.03 -3.97 4.37
C SER A 42 -8.69 -2.67 3.93
N TYR A 43 -9.82 -2.75 3.22
CA TYR A 43 -10.56 -1.56 2.81
C TYR A 43 -12.06 -1.77 2.90
N ALA A 44 -12.77 -0.75 3.40
CA ALA A 44 -14.22 -0.71 3.48
C ALA A 44 -14.80 -0.43 2.09
N HIS A 45 -15.37 -1.44 1.44
CA HIS A 45 -15.91 -1.34 0.08
C HIS A 45 -17.37 -0.88 0.04
N LYS A 46 -17.98 -0.60 1.18
CA LYS A 46 -19.32 -0.02 1.32
C LYS A 46 -19.44 0.71 2.66
N PRO A 47 -20.39 1.65 2.79
CA PRO A 47 -20.65 2.35 4.05
C PRO A 47 -20.95 1.39 5.21
N GLY A 48 -20.60 1.79 6.42
CA GLY A 48 -20.85 1.06 7.66
C GLY A 48 -19.86 -0.07 7.97
N MET A 49 -18.84 -0.29 7.13
CA MET A 49 -17.85 -1.36 7.36
C MET A 49 -16.58 -0.90 8.06
N ALA A 50 -16.25 0.39 7.99
CA ALA A 50 -14.94 0.88 8.39
C ALA A 50 -14.62 0.59 9.86
N ARG A 51 -15.55 0.87 10.77
CA ARG A 51 -15.36 0.65 12.22
C ARG A 51 -15.03 -0.79 12.58
N ASP A 52 -15.82 -1.74 12.09
CA ASP A 52 -15.63 -3.16 12.39
C ASP A 52 -14.32 -3.68 11.79
N LEU A 53 -13.98 -3.22 10.57
CA LEU A 53 -12.70 -3.57 9.95
C LEU A 53 -11.51 -3.00 10.73
N ASN A 54 -11.58 -1.75 11.16
CA ASN A 54 -10.53 -1.11 11.94
C ASN A 54 -10.34 -1.80 13.30
N ALA A 55 -11.42 -2.15 13.98
CA ALA A 55 -11.38 -2.90 15.24
C ALA A 55 -10.74 -4.29 15.03
N TRP A 56 -11.08 -4.99 13.93
CA TRP A 56 -10.46 -6.26 13.58
C TRP A 56 -8.98 -6.11 13.24
N LEU A 57 -8.58 -5.09 12.49
CA LEU A 57 -7.18 -4.79 12.16
C LEU A 57 -6.37 -4.50 13.42
N ALA A 58 -6.90 -3.68 14.33
CA ALA A 58 -6.25 -3.38 15.61
C ALA A 58 -6.11 -4.63 16.49
N GLN A 59 -7.15 -5.50 16.57
CA GLN A 59 -7.05 -6.76 17.31
C GLN A 59 -6.03 -7.70 16.68
N THR A 60 -6.04 -7.84 15.35
CA THR A 60 -5.05 -8.64 14.63
C THR A 60 -3.62 -8.16 14.89
N ALA A 61 -3.39 -6.85 14.94
CA ALA A 61 -2.08 -6.30 15.28
C ALA A 61 -1.64 -6.67 16.70
N ARG A 62 -2.56 -6.62 17.68
CA ARG A 62 -2.26 -7.08 19.06
C ARG A 62 -1.87 -8.55 19.10
N ASP A 63 -2.58 -9.39 18.35
CA ASP A 63 -2.30 -10.84 18.30
C ASP A 63 -0.97 -11.15 17.60
N LEU A 64 -0.60 -10.37 16.59
CA LEU A 64 0.69 -10.47 15.88
C LEU A 64 1.87 -9.84 16.66
N GLY A 65 1.58 -9.04 17.67
CA GLY A 65 2.58 -8.32 18.46
C GLY A 65 3.40 -7.35 17.62
N ARG A 66 4.70 -7.30 17.83
CA ARG A 66 5.60 -6.36 17.16
C ARG A 66 5.71 -6.53 15.63
N TYR A 67 5.25 -7.64 15.08
CA TYR A 67 5.44 -7.98 13.66
C TYR A 67 4.46 -7.29 12.74
N GLY A 68 3.19 -7.18 13.14
CA GLY A 68 2.12 -6.64 12.31
C GLY A 68 1.78 -5.20 12.67
N VAL A 69 1.75 -4.33 11.67
CA VAL A 69 1.41 -2.90 11.82
C VAL A 69 0.21 -2.58 10.95
N PRO A 70 -0.94 -2.18 11.52
CA PRO A 70 -2.17 -2.03 10.78
C PRO A 70 -2.27 -0.63 10.12
N LEU A 71 -2.84 -0.58 8.91
CA LEU A 71 -3.44 0.64 8.36
C LEU A 71 -4.95 0.57 8.52
N ALA A 72 -5.54 1.69 8.87
CA ALA A 72 -6.99 1.86 8.93
C ALA A 72 -7.61 1.91 7.53
N THR A 73 -8.93 1.86 7.51
CA THR A 73 -9.75 2.16 6.34
C THR A 73 -10.89 3.09 6.72
N VAL A 74 -11.40 3.87 5.76
CA VAL A 74 -12.60 4.70 5.92
C VAL A 74 -13.49 4.53 4.67
N HIS A 75 -14.77 4.86 4.80
CA HIS A 75 -15.66 5.06 3.66
C HIS A 75 -16.24 6.46 3.73
N LEU A 76 -16.17 7.23 2.62
CA LEU A 76 -16.58 8.66 2.63
C LEU A 76 -18.08 8.88 2.85
N ASP A 77 -18.89 7.87 2.66
CA ASP A 77 -20.34 7.94 2.92
C ASP A 77 -20.71 7.48 4.36
N ASP A 78 -19.72 7.19 5.22
CA ASP A 78 -19.95 7.02 6.64
C ASP A 78 -20.20 8.38 7.31
N PRO A 79 -20.91 8.41 8.44
CA PRO A 79 -21.28 9.69 9.08
C PRO A 79 -20.10 10.56 9.53
N ASP A 80 -19.01 9.94 9.96
CA ASP A 80 -17.80 10.62 10.44
C ASP A 80 -16.52 9.83 10.10
N PRO A 81 -16.08 9.82 8.83
CA PRO A 81 -14.88 9.06 8.42
C PRO A 81 -13.60 9.51 9.13
N ALA A 82 -13.45 10.79 9.43
CA ALA A 82 -12.28 11.32 10.12
C ALA A 82 -12.26 10.94 11.61
N GLY A 83 -13.41 10.96 12.27
CA GLY A 83 -13.55 10.49 13.66
C GLY A 83 -13.31 8.98 13.77
N ASP A 84 -13.81 8.19 12.83
CA ASP A 84 -13.54 6.74 12.77
C ASP A 84 -12.05 6.46 12.57
N LEU A 85 -11.36 7.26 11.76
CA LEU A 85 -9.92 7.19 11.57
C LEU A 85 -9.15 7.58 12.85
N ALA A 86 -9.59 8.61 13.57
CA ALA A 86 -8.97 9.02 14.83
C ALA A 86 -9.01 7.89 15.86
N VAL A 87 -10.15 7.24 16.02
CA VAL A 87 -10.30 6.04 16.88
C VAL A 87 -9.35 4.92 16.44
N ALA A 88 -9.26 4.65 15.13
CA ALA A 88 -8.36 3.63 14.62
C ALA A 88 -6.87 3.94 14.92
N PHE A 89 -6.46 5.20 14.84
CA PHE A 89 -5.11 5.63 15.25
C PHE A 89 -4.86 5.43 16.74
N ASP A 90 -5.83 5.77 17.59
CA ASP A 90 -5.74 5.54 19.04
C ASP A 90 -5.69 4.03 19.39
N ASP A 91 -6.26 3.18 18.54
CA ASP A 91 -6.19 1.72 18.62
C ASP A 91 -4.92 1.10 17.99
N GLY A 92 -4.00 1.93 17.45
CA GLY A 92 -2.68 1.50 16.98
C GLY A 92 -2.51 1.44 15.46
N CYS A 93 -3.50 1.85 14.66
CA CYS A 93 -3.29 2.05 13.22
C CYS A 93 -2.33 3.23 12.98
N ILE A 94 -1.52 3.16 11.93
CA ILE A 94 -0.51 4.19 11.64
C ILE A 94 -0.72 4.93 10.32
N GLY A 95 -1.81 4.70 9.65
CA GLY A 95 -2.10 5.30 8.35
C GLY A 95 -3.42 4.80 7.79
N LEU A 96 -3.65 5.07 6.52
CA LEU A 96 -4.90 4.79 5.83
C LEU A 96 -4.66 4.01 4.54
N LYS A 97 -5.43 2.95 4.30
CA LYS A 97 -5.54 2.29 2.99
C LYS A 97 -6.75 2.79 2.22
N ILE A 98 -6.50 3.23 0.99
CA ILE A 98 -7.54 3.58 0.00
C ILE A 98 -7.37 2.70 -1.23
N HIS A 99 -8.51 2.28 -1.82
CA HIS A 99 -8.54 1.54 -3.08
C HIS A 99 -9.64 2.11 -3.98
N GLU A 100 -9.26 3.03 -4.89
CA GLU A 100 -10.23 3.75 -5.74
C GLU A 100 -11.17 2.82 -6.50
N GLY A 101 -10.64 1.81 -7.18
CA GLY A 101 -11.43 0.91 -8.01
C GLY A 101 -12.38 -0.04 -7.26
N VAL A 102 -12.21 -0.24 -5.96
CA VAL A 102 -13.08 -1.09 -5.12
C VAL A 102 -14.04 -0.24 -4.29
N GLN A 103 -13.57 0.86 -3.73
CA GLN A 103 -14.37 1.76 -2.90
C GLN A 103 -15.20 2.73 -3.75
N LEU A 104 -14.93 2.82 -5.06
CA LEU A 104 -15.55 3.76 -6.01
C LEU A 104 -15.42 5.22 -5.56
N LEU A 105 -14.25 5.57 -5.03
CA LEU A 105 -13.89 6.88 -4.51
C LEU A 105 -12.66 7.40 -5.24
N ALA A 106 -12.56 8.69 -5.46
CA ALA A 106 -11.35 9.33 -5.96
C ALA A 106 -10.47 9.78 -4.79
N VAL A 107 -9.15 9.53 -4.85
CA VAL A 107 -8.24 9.90 -3.75
C VAL A 107 -8.21 11.40 -3.48
N ASP A 108 -8.48 12.22 -4.47
CA ASP A 108 -8.51 13.67 -4.35
C ASP A 108 -9.89 14.25 -4.00
N ASP A 109 -10.89 13.40 -3.71
CA ASP A 109 -12.17 13.86 -3.18
C ASP A 109 -11.93 14.70 -1.91
N PRO A 110 -12.41 15.96 -1.85
CA PRO A 110 -12.14 16.85 -0.72
C PRO A 110 -12.73 16.35 0.61
N ARG A 111 -13.64 15.40 0.59
CA ARG A 111 -14.14 14.73 1.81
C ARG A 111 -13.06 13.94 2.55
N PHE A 112 -11.95 13.59 1.89
CA PHE A 112 -10.78 13.02 2.55
C PHE A 112 -9.91 14.06 3.28
N ASP A 113 -10.03 15.36 3.01
CA ASP A 113 -9.12 16.36 3.56
C ASP A 113 -9.02 16.35 5.10
N PRO A 114 -10.09 16.16 5.88
CA PRO A 114 -9.98 16.02 7.33
C PRO A 114 -9.18 14.78 7.76
N ALA A 115 -9.37 13.64 7.08
CA ALA A 115 -8.61 12.42 7.32
C ALA A 115 -7.12 12.60 6.97
N PHE A 116 -6.82 13.23 5.83
CA PHE A 116 -5.44 13.50 5.41
C PHE A 116 -4.71 14.47 6.36
N ALA A 117 -5.40 15.48 6.86
CA ALA A 117 -4.87 16.38 7.87
C ALA A 117 -4.50 15.63 9.15
N LEU A 118 -5.39 14.78 9.65
CA LEU A 118 -5.15 13.92 10.82
C LEU A 118 -3.95 13.00 10.62
N ILE A 119 -3.85 12.32 9.45
CA ILE A 119 -2.73 11.43 9.13
C ILE A 119 -1.40 12.20 9.15
N ALA A 120 -1.37 13.39 8.54
CA ALA A 120 -0.19 14.23 8.51
C ALA A 120 0.22 14.74 9.90
N GLU A 121 -0.75 15.04 10.77
CA GLU A 121 -0.54 15.43 12.17
C GLU A 121 0.03 14.28 13.00
N ARG A 122 -0.51 13.08 12.82
CA ARG A 122 -0.09 11.84 13.51
C ARG A 122 1.17 11.20 12.87
N GLU A 123 1.81 11.88 11.91
CA GLU A 123 3.01 11.42 11.20
C GLU A 123 2.84 10.03 10.54
N GLY A 124 1.62 9.74 10.12
CA GLY A 124 1.27 8.53 9.37
C GLY A 124 1.48 8.67 7.87
N PHE A 125 0.89 7.74 7.12
CA PHE A 125 0.91 7.76 5.66
C PHE A 125 -0.37 7.18 5.05
N VAL A 126 -0.58 7.45 3.77
CA VAL A 126 -1.64 6.84 2.96
C VAL A 126 -1.03 5.83 2.00
N LEU A 127 -1.54 4.61 2.00
CA LEU A 127 -1.30 3.61 0.97
C LEU A 127 -2.49 3.60 0.02
N VAL A 128 -2.30 4.03 -1.21
CA VAL A 128 -3.39 4.16 -2.17
C VAL A 128 -3.18 3.31 -3.41
N HIS A 129 -4.23 2.56 -3.79
CA HIS A 129 -4.35 1.99 -5.11
C HIS A 129 -5.13 2.97 -5.98
N VAL A 130 -4.43 3.63 -6.90
CA VAL A 130 -4.95 4.61 -7.86
C VAL A 130 -4.74 4.08 -9.27
N GLY A 131 -5.74 4.23 -10.11
CA GLY A 131 -5.59 3.92 -11.52
C GLY A 131 -6.12 2.54 -11.90
N HIS A 132 -5.39 1.84 -12.75
CA HIS A 132 -5.87 0.63 -13.41
C HIS A 132 -6.25 -0.49 -12.45
N VAL A 133 -7.42 -1.05 -12.70
CA VAL A 133 -7.86 -2.34 -12.12
C VAL A 133 -8.32 -3.25 -13.25
N PRO A 134 -8.07 -4.56 -13.21
CA PRO A 134 -8.34 -5.48 -14.33
C PRO A 134 -9.80 -5.54 -14.80
N TRP A 135 -10.73 -4.98 -14.04
CA TRP A 135 -12.17 -5.02 -14.29
C TRP A 135 -12.80 -3.66 -14.62
N GLN A 136 -12.00 -2.60 -14.74
CA GLN A 136 -12.46 -1.24 -15.03
C GLN A 136 -11.48 -0.52 -15.95
N ASP A 137 -12.00 0.14 -16.99
CA ASP A 137 -11.20 0.94 -17.93
C ASP A 137 -10.94 2.39 -17.46
N ASN A 138 -11.16 2.72 -16.19
CA ASN A 138 -10.98 4.07 -15.65
C ASN A 138 -9.57 4.30 -15.12
N THR A 139 -8.61 4.40 -16.01
CA THR A 139 -7.20 4.64 -15.64
C THR A 139 -6.84 6.11 -15.58
N ASP A 140 -7.76 7.02 -15.94
CA ASP A 140 -7.43 8.40 -16.18
C ASP A 140 -7.10 9.19 -14.93
N GLY A 141 -5.95 9.85 -14.97
CA GLY A 141 -5.60 10.94 -14.05
C GLY A 141 -5.07 10.55 -12.68
N GLY A 142 -4.62 9.31 -12.47
CA GLY A 142 -4.02 8.89 -11.20
C GLY A 142 -2.92 9.84 -10.69
N PRO A 143 -1.86 10.11 -11.47
CA PRO A 143 -0.80 11.06 -11.07
C PRO A 143 -1.33 12.47 -10.78
N ALA A 144 -2.27 12.96 -11.60
CA ALA A 144 -2.84 14.28 -11.40
C ALA A 144 -3.68 14.37 -10.12
N ARG A 145 -4.42 13.29 -9.76
CA ARG A 145 -5.16 13.22 -8.49
C ARG A 145 -4.22 13.23 -7.29
N VAL A 146 -3.19 12.40 -7.30
CA VAL A 146 -2.16 12.36 -6.24
C VAL A 146 -1.45 13.71 -6.13
N ALA A 147 -1.12 14.36 -7.25
CA ALA A 147 -0.52 15.70 -7.25
C ALA A 147 -1.42 16.75 -6.55
N ARG A 148 -2.75 16.71 -6.81
CA ARG A 148 -3.70 17.60 -6.12
C ARG A 148 -3.75 17.36 -4.60
N VAL A 149 -3.70 16.10 -4.18
CA VAL A 149 -3.64 15.76 -2.74
C VAL A 149 -2.35 16.30 -2.11
N LEU A 150 -1.20 16.02 -2.73
CA LEU A 150 0.10 16.49 -2.23
C LEU A 150 0.20 18.03 -2.18
N ALA A 151 -0.44 18.72 -3.14
CA ALA A 151 -0.51 20.18 -3.12
C ALA A 151 -1.35 20.73 -1.96
N ARG A 152 -2.47 20.08 -1.62
CA ARG A 152 -3.32 20.46 -0.46
C ARG A 152 -2.70 20.04 0.88
N HIS A 153 -1.99 18.90 0.89
CA HIS A 153 -1.43 18.29 2.10
C HIS A 153 0.08 18.05 1.96
N PRO A 154 0.92 19.08 1.95
CA PRO A 154 2.36 18.95 1.62
C PRO A 154 3.17 18.15 2.65
N ARG A 155 2.63 17.87 3.85
CA ARG A 155 3.26 17.00 4.86
C ARG A 155 2.78 15.56 4.81
N LEU A 156 1.71 15.26 4.08
CA LEU A 156 1.15 13.92 3.96
C LEU A 156 2.11 13.03 3.17
N ARG A 157 2.48 11.88 3.72
CA ARG A 157 3.22 10.85 2.99
C ARG A 157 2.24 9.96 2.24
N ILE A 158 2.51 9.74 0.95
CA ILE A 158 1.69 8.88 0.09
C ILE A 158 2.57 7.77 -0.49
N VAL A 159 2.10 6.54 -0.35
CA VAL A 159 2.62 5.36 -1.07
C VAL A 159 1.61 4.98 -2.13
N VAL A 160 2.01 5.02 -3.39
CA VAL A 160 1.19 4.53 -4.51
C VAL A 160 1.50 3.06 -4.73
N ALA A 161 0.47 2.22 -4.65
CA ALA A 161 0.59 0.79 -4.78
C ALA A 161 0.95 0.37 -6.22
N HIS A 162 1.50 -0.86 -6.36
CA HIS A 162 1.83 -1.48 -7.65
C HIS A 162 2.73 -0.62 -8.54
N PHE A 163 3.67 0.09 -7.92
CA PHE A 163 4.59 1.01 -8.59
C PHE A 163 3.92 2.13 -9.38
N GLY A 164 2.63 2.38 -9.14
CA GLY A 164 1.84 3.34 -9.89
C GLY A 164 1.59 2.95 -11.35
N VAL A 165 1.64 1.67 -11.68
CA VAL A 165 1.43 1.15 -13.03
C VAL A 165 0.01 1.47 -13.53
N PRO A 166 -0.17 1.88 -14.80
CA PRO A 166 0.84 2.05 -15.86
C PRO A 166 1.61 3.38 -15.84
N ASP A 167 1.23 4.32 -14.96
CA ASP A 167 1.68 5.72 -14.96
C ASP A 167 2.97 5.94 -14.12
N TRP A 168 3.76 4.89 -13.90
CA TRP A 168 4.94 4.93 -13.03
C TRP A 168 5.96 6.01 -13.39
N ALA A 169 6.11 6.32 -14.68
CA ALA A 169 7.02 7.37 -15.15
C ALA A 169 6.54 8.78 -14.74
N ASP A 170 5.22 9.01 -14.75
CA ASP A 170 4.64 10.28 -14.33
C ASP A 170 4.78 10.48 -12.82
N TYR A 171 4.58 9.42 -12.02
CA TYR A 171 4.84 9.46 -10.58
C TYR A 171 6.32 9.75 -10.28
N ALA A 172 7.25 9.10 -10.99
CA ALA A 172 8.69 9.36 -10.83
C ALA A 172 9.05 10.82 -11.17
N ALA A 173 8.44 11.39 -12.21
CA ALA A 173 8.64 12.79 -12.60
C ALA A 173 8.15 13.79 -11.52
N MET A 174 7.24 13.39 -10.64
CA MET A 174 6.74 14.21 -9.52
C MET A 174 7.70 14.21 -8.31
N MET A 175 8.47 13.13 -8.09
CA MET A 175 9.29 12.92 -6.89
C MET A 175 10.29 14.05 -6.58
N PRO A 176 10.96 14.71 -7.54
CA PRO A 176 11.83 15.83 -7.24
C PRO A 176 11.14 17.01 -6.54
N ARG A 177 9.82 17.13 -6.70
CA ARG A 177 9.00 18.18 -6.07
C ARG A 177 8.26 17.68 -4.82
N HIS A 178 8.15 16.38 -4.66
CA HIS A 178 7.34 15.72 -3.63
C HIS A 178 8.15 14.62 -2.94
N GLY A 179 9.06 14.99 -2.04
CA GLY A 179 9.89 14.05 -1.28
C GLY A 179 9.12 13.15 -0.30
N ASN A 180 7.81 13.29 -0.25
CA ASN A 180 6.84 12.53 0.54
C ASN A 180 5.97 11.58 -0.33
N LEU A 181 6.30 11.43 -1.62
CA LEU A 181 5.72 10.46 -2.54
C LEU A 181 6.60 9.24 -2.64
N PHE A 182 6.00 8.06 -2.49
CA PHE A 182 6.66 6.75 -2.57
C PHE A 182 5.87 5.83 -3.50
N LEU A 183 6.55 4.84 -4.08
CA LEU A 183 5.94 3.73 -4.84
C LEU A 183 6.25 2.41 -4.14
N ASP A 184 5.31 1.47 -4.12
CA ASP A 184 5.63 0.13 -3.63
C ASP A 184 5.93 -0.86 -4.77
N THR A 185 6.59 -1.95 -4.45
CA THR A 185 7.04 -2.94 -5.44
C THR A 185 5.99 -3.96 -5.83
N THR A 186 4.84 -3.96 -5.19
CA THR A 186 3.79 -4.99 -5.33
C THR A 186 3.50 -5.29 -6.79
N MET A 187 3.61 -6.55 -7.19
CA MET A 187 3.33 -7.09 -8.54
C MET A 187 4.21 -6.54 -9.67
N ALA A 188 4.94 -5.46 -9.44
CA ALA A 188 5.66 -4.75 -10.47
C ALA A 188 6.97 -5.44 -10.85
N PHE A 189 7.64 -6.04 -9.87
CA PHE A 189 8.97 -6.63 -10.03
C PHE A 189 8.97 -8.17 -10.08
N THR A 190 7.82 -8.81 -10.28
CA THR A 190 7.81 -10.27 -10.45
C THR A 190 8.55 -10.66 -11.74
N PRO A 191 9.35 -11.75 -11.73
CA PRO A 191 10.06 -12.18 -12.93
C PRO A 191 9.12 -12.36 -14.12
N GLY A 192 9.44 -11.71 -15.24
CA GLY A 192 8.61 -11.72 -16.45
C GLY A 192 7.37 -10.82 -16.41
N SER A 193 7.21 -9.99 -15.38
CA SER A 193 6.11 -9.03 -15.32
C SER A 193 6.20 -8.02 -16.49
N PRO A 194 5.13 -7.83 -17.27
CA PRO A 194 5.07 -6.80 -18.30
C PRO A 194 4.80 -5.39 -17.73
N LEU A 195 4.50 -5.29 -16.44
CA LEU A 195 3.96 -4.06 -15.83
C LEU A 195 4.95 -2.90 -15.87
N LEU A 196 6.26 -3.19 -15.82
CA LEU A 196 7.31 -2.18 -15.88
C LEU A 196 8.08 -2.22 -17.20
N ALA A 197 7.41 -2.45 -18.32
CA ALA A 197 8.06 -2.39 -19.62
C ALA A 197 8.79 -1.03 -19.79
N GLY A 198 10.12 -1.08 -19.96
CA GLY A 198 10.96 0.11 -20.06
C GLY A 198 11.58 0.64 -18.76
N ALA A 199 11.19 0.14 -17.59
CA ALA A 199 11.89 0.44 -16.34
C ALA A 199 13.11 -0.49 -16.20
N ASP A 200 14.28 0.07 -16.39
CA ASP A 200 15.55 -0.63 -16.23
C ASP A 200 16.17 -0.40 -14.83
N ARG A 201 17.30 -1.06 -14.61
CA ARG A 201 18.07 -0.89 -13.38
C ARG A 201 18.41 0.58 -13.08
N ALA A 202 18.84 1.33 -14.09
CA ALA A 202 19.27 2.72 -13.89
C ALA A 202 18.10 3.59 -13.43
N PHE A 203 16.91 3.35 -13.98
CA PHE A 203 15.69 4.02 -13.53
C PHE A 203 15.37 3.69 -12.07
N VAL A 204 15.33 2.38 -11.69
CA VAL A 204 15.06 1.96 -10.31
C VAL A 204 16.05 2.57 -9.33
N GLU A 205 17.34 2.61 -9.69
CA GLU A 205 18.38 3.23 -8.85
C GLU A 205 18.20 4.74 -8.72
N SER A 206 17.71 5.41 -9.76
CA SER A 206 17.52 6.87 -9.75
C SER A 206 16.44 7.34 -8.78
N ILE A 207 15.44 6.51 -8.51
CA ILE A 207 14.34 6.78 -7.56
C ILE A 207 14.38 5.86 -6.34
N GLY A 208 15.46 5.13 -6.12
CA GLY A 208 15.58 4.09 -5.10
C GLY A 208 15.27 4.55 -3.67
N ASP A 209 15.42 5.84 -3.38
CA ASP A 209 15.07 6.45 -2.08
C ASP A 209 13.56 6.64 -1.87
N ALA A 210 12.76 6.49 -2.92
CA ALA A 210 11.31 6.65 -2.90
C ALA A 210 10.56 5.34 -3.19
N ILE A 211 11.25 4.20 -3.23
CA ILE A 211 10.63 2.89 -3.41
C ILE A 211 10.57 2.17 -2.06
N VAL A 212 9.42 1.60 -1.73
CA VAL A 212 9.22 0.74 -0.56
C VAL A 212 8.85 -0.68 -0.99
N PHE A 213 9.29 -1.69 -0.23
CA PHE A 213 8.95 -3.07 -0.51
C PHE A 213 7.51 -3.38 -0.12
N GLY A 214 6.70 -3.78 -1.07
CA GLY A 214 5.33 -4.27 -0.91
C GLY A 214 5.14 -5.56 -1.70
N THR A 215 4.14 -6.39 -1.33
CA THR A 215 3.91 -7.69 -1.96
C THR A 215 2.44 -8.01 -2.22
N ASP A 216 1.51 -7.31 -1.58
CA ASP A 216 0.07 -7.63 -1.54
C ASP A 216 -0.24 -9.10 -1.13
N TYR A 217 0.79 -9.78 -0.56
CA TYR A 217 0.62 -11.15 -0.05
C TYR A 217 -0.39 -11.15 1.13
N PRO A 218 -1.34 -12.07 1.19
CA PRO A 218 -1.48 -13.31 0.42
C PRO A 218 -2.40 -13.21 -0.83
N ASN A 219 -2.77 -12.03 -1.29
CA ASN A 219 -3.74 -11.84 -2.38
C ASN A 219 -3.11 -11.82 -3.78
N VAL A 220 -2.02 -12.55 -3.96
CA VAL A 220 -1.25 -12.63 -5.20
C VAL A 220 -1.23 -14.06 -5.75
N PRO A 221 -1.17 -14.26 -7.09
CA PRO A 221 -1.20 -15.59 -7.70
C PRO A 221 0.18 -16.28 -7.78
N TYR A 222 1.18 -15.76 -7.09
CA TYR A 222 2.57 -16.26 -7.13
C TYR A 222 3.17 -16.38 -5.72
N ALA A 223 4.27 -17.12 -5.59
CA ALA A 223 4.92 -17.35 -4.31
C ALA A 223 5.45 -16.05 -3.70
N TYR A 224 5.39 -15.94 -2.36
CA TYR A 224 6.00 -14.84 -1.61
C TYR A 224 7.47 -14.64 -2.02
N GLY A 225 7.91 -13.40 -2.06
CA GLY A 225 9.28 -13.03 -2.43
C GLY A 225 9.54 -12.94 -3.94
N SER A 226 8.52 -13.11 -4.79
CA SER A 226 8.70 -12.98 -6.24
C SER A 226 9.13 -11.57 -6.66
N ASP A 227 8.62 -10.52 -6.03
CA ASP A 227 9.04 -9.14 -6.31
C ASP A 227 10.50 -8.90 -5.93
N MET A 228 10.98 -9.48 -4.81
CA MET A 228 12.40 -9.40 -4.43
C MET A 228 13.30 -10.08 -5.46
N ARG A 229 12.92 -11.28 -5.93
CA ARG A 229 13.67 -11.97 -6.98
C ARG A 229 13.73 -11.17 -8.29
N GLY A 230 12.68 -10.43 -8.61
CA GLY A 230 12.67 -9.52 -9.77
C GLY A 230 13.65 -8.37 -9.62
N LEU A 231 13.71 -7.73 -8.44
CA LEU A 231 14.70 -6.69 -8.14
C LEU A 231 16.14 -7.24 -8.19
N GLU A 232 16.36 -8.44 -7.67
CA GLU A 232 17.67 -9.12 -7.75
C GLU A 232 18.04 -9.43 -9.22
N ALA A 233 17.08 -9.89 -10.04
CA ALA A 233 17.29 -10.16 -11.46
C ALA A 233 17.62 -8.90 -12.26
N LEU A 234 17.13 -7.73 -11.86
CA LEU A 234 17.54 -6.42 -12.40
C LEU A 234 18.97 -6.03 -11.98
N ALA A 235 19.59 -6.80 -11.09
CA ALA A 235 20.91 -6.53 -10.54
C ALA A 235 21.04 -5.11 -9.92
N VAL A 236 19.97 -4.67 -9.23
CA VAL A 236 19.96 -3.41 -8.46
C VAL A 236 21.09 -3.44 -7.43
N GLN A 237 21.76 -2.30 -7.25
CA GLN A 237 22.87 -2.17 -6.30
C GLN A 237 22.46 -2.60 -4.89
N PRO A 238 23.31 -3.34 -4.15
CA PRO A 238 22.99 -3.79 -2.80
C PRO A 238 22.57 -2.67 -1.83
N ALA A 239 23.13 -1.48 -1.99
CA ALA A 239 22.74 -0.31 -1.18
C ALA A 239 21.31 0.13 -1.48
N THR A 240 20.93 0.21 -2.75
CA THR A 240 19.55 0.56 -3.16
C THR A 240 18.56 -0.55 -2.75
N LEU A 241 18.97 -1.81 -2.89
CA LEU A 241 18.14 -2.93 -2.48
C LEU A 241 17.83 -2.92 -0.97
N ARG A 242 18.81 -2.59 -0.11
CA ARG A 242 18.55 -2.42 1.34
C ARG A 242 17.56 -1.30 1.63
N LYS A 243 17.68 -0.16 0.94
CA LYS A 243 16.73 0.95 1.07
C LYS A 243 15.32 0.50 0.73
N ILE A 244 15.15 -0.15 -0.42
CA ILE A 244 13.85 -0.67 -0.88
C ILE A 244 13.30 -1.69 0.12
N ALA A 245 14.13 -2.66 0.55
CA ALA A 245 13.71 -3.77 1.40
C ALA A 245 13.24 -3.34 2.80
N GLY A 246 13.64 -2.16 3.31
CA GLY A 246 13.19 -1.75 4.63
C GLY A 246 13.57 -0.34 5.08
N GLU A 247 14.74 0.20 4.68
CA GLU A 247 15.19 1.51 5.19
C GLU A 247 14.21 2.64 4.81
N ASN A 248 13.67 2.62 3.59
CA ASN A 248 12.71 3.63 3.14
C ASN A 248 11.38 3.55 3.89
N ALA A 249 10.90 2.35 4.24
CA ALA A 249 9.67 2.18 4.99
C ALA A 249 9.72 2.88 6.36
N ARG A 250 10.90 2.97 6.98
CA ARG A 250 11.10 3.68 8.25
C ARG A 250 10.82 5.18 8.15
N ARG A 251 10.83 5.75 6.96
CA ARG A 251 10.53 7.16 6.71
C ARG A 251 9.03 7.44 6.62
N LEU A 252 8.20 6.40 6.50
CA LEU A 252 6.75 6.54 6.36
C LEU A 252 6.07 6.88 7.69
N SER A 253 6.61 6.39 8.81
CA SER A 253 6.06 6.66 10.14
C SER A 253 7.13 6.43 11.22
N PRO A 254 7.13 7.22 12.33
CA PRO A 254 7.99 6.98 13.49
C PRO A 254 7.84 5.56 14.07
N VAL A 255 6.63 4.99 14.01
CA VAL A 255 6.36 3.62 14.46
C VAL A 255 7.19 2.61 13.67
N LEU A 256 7.40 2.82 12.37
CA LEU A 256 8.23 1.95 11.53
C LEU A 256 9.72 2.20 11.71
N ALA A 257 10.10 3.41 12.16
CA ALA A 257 11.48 3.78 12.45
C ALA A 257 11.96 3.25 13.80
N GLY A 258 11.08 3.19 14.79
CA GLY A 258 11.39 2.68 16.12
C GLY A 258 11.66 1.18 16.08
N GLY A 259 12.87 0.79 16.43
CA GLY A 259 13.14 -0.59 16.86
C GLY A 259 12.30 -0.90 18.11
N ALA A 260 11.92 -2.16 18.26
CA ALA A 260 11.21 -2.67 19.42
C ALA A 260 11.92 -2.37 20.73
#